data_582a965fe7b89bf8e8cfb1883bb9c101
#
_entry.id   582a965fe7b89bf8e8cfb1883bb9c101
#
_cell.length_a   1.000
_cell.length_b   1.000
_cell.length_c   1.000
_cell.angle_alpha   90.00
_cell.angle_beta   90.00
_cell.angle_gamma   90.00
#
_symmetry.space_group_name_H-M   'P 1'
#
loop_
_entity.id
_entity.type
_entity.pdbx_description
1 polymer ?
#
loop_
_entity_poly.entity_id
_entity_poly.type
_entity_poly.pdbx_seq_one_letter_code
_entity_poly.pdbx_strand_id
1 'polypeptide(L)'
;LFCAVPGQRHDGHRFVDEACSRGAVAVLVQRPVEVAVPQVVVPSVREAMGPLASAFWGHPSQRLEVVGVTGTNGKGAVSFLVRAVLEAAGVPCGIVG
;
A
#
# COMPACT_ATOMS: atom_id res chain seq x y z
N LEU A 1 3.94 11.69 3.41
CA LEU A 1 4.95 10.98 2.62
C LEU A 1 4.41 10.69 1.23
N PHE A 2 5.17 11.01 0.22
CA PHE A 2 4.87 10.66 -1.16
C PHE A 2 5.78 9.52 -1.64
N CYS A 3 5.21 8.50 -2.25
CA CYS A 3 5.93 7.36 -2.81
C CYS A 3 5.94 7.45 -4.34
N ALA A 4 7.10 7.69 -4.93
CA ALA A 4 7.28 7.84 -6.37
C ALA A 4 7.40 6.45 -7.03
N VAL A 5 6.28 5.84 -7.38
CA VAL A 5 6.24 4.52 -8.00
C VAL A 5 6.42 4.63 -9.51
N PRO A 6 7.40 3.95 -10.11
CA PRO A 6 7.47 3.82 -11.56
C PRO A 6 6.27 3.00 -12.07
N GLY A 7 5.46 3.60 -12.91
CA GLY A 7 4.28 2.97 -13.51
C GLY A 7 4.49 2.62 -14.99
N GLN A 8 3.56 1.89 -15.57
CA GLN A 8 3.60 1.53 -17.00
C GLN A 8 3.40 2.73 -17.94
N ARG A 9 2.57 3.69 -17.55
CA ARG A 9 2.24 4.88 -18.34
C ARG A 9 2.94 6.13 -17.85
N HIS A 10 3.13 6.26 -16.53
CA HIS A 10 3.73 7.41 -15.89
C HIS A 10 4.72 6.97 -14.82
N ASP A 11 5.85 7.66 -14.72
CA ASP A 11 6.80 7.51 -13.64
C ASP A 11 6.40 8.47 -12.51
N GLY A 12 6.15 7.93 -11.32
CA GLY A 12 5.77 8.71 -10.14
C GLY A 12 6.80 9.77 -9.74
N HIS A 13 8.07 9.62 -10.14
CA HIS A 13 9.11 10.63 -9.89
C HIS A 13 8.82 11.98 -10.57
N ARG A 14 8.03 12.00 -11.64
CA ARG A 14 7.58 13.21 -12.33
C ARG A 14 6.62 14.06 -11.49
N PHE A 15 5.99 13.48 -10.49
CA PHE A 15 4.98 14.13 -9.65
C PHE A 15 5.52 14.56 -8.29
N VAL A 16 6.83 14.42 -8.04
CA VAL A 16 7.43 14.75 -6.74
C VAL A 16 7.26 16.22 -6.42
N ASP A 17 7.50 17.11 -7.36
CA ASP A 17 7.35 18.57 -7.16
C ASP A 17 5.90 18.93 -6.83
N GLU A 18 4.94 18.35 -7.55
CA GLU A 18 3.51 18.55 -7.27
C GLU A 18 3.13 18.02 -5.89
N ALA A 19 3.63 16.85 -5.50
CA ALA A 19 3.39 16.28 -4.19
C ALA A 19 3.94 17.16 -3.07
N CYS A 20 5.14 17.71 -3.25
CA CYS A 20 5.75 18.65 -2.29
C CYS A 20 4.93 19.94 -2.18
N SER A 21 4.45 20.50 -3.29
CA SER A 21 3.61 21.68 -3.29
C SER A 21 2.25 21.45 -2.61
N ARG A 22 1.77 20.20 -2.59
CA ARG A 22 0.56 19.78 -1.89
C ARG A 22 0.78 19.36 -0.43
N GLY A 23 1.99 19.55 0.11
CA GLY A 23 2.31 19.32 1.50
C GLY A 23 2.99 17.99 1.82
N ALA A 24 3.56 17.29 0.85
CA ALA A 24 4.41 16.14 1.15
C ALA A 24 5.65 16.60 1.93
N VAL A 25 5.88 16.03 3.10
CA VAL A 25 6.98 16.38 4.00
C VAL A 25 8.21 15.51 3.83
N ALA A 26 8.09 14.43 3.06
CA ALA A 26 9.17 13.54 2.67
C ALA A 26 8.77 12.75 1.42
N VAL A 27 9.76 12.21 0.71
CA VAL A 27 9.53 11.40 -0.49
C VAL A 27 10.29 10.09 -0.43
N LEU A 28 9.69 9.02 -0.94
CA LEU A 28 10.30 7.72 -1.16
C LEU A 28 10.52 7.55 -2.67
N VAL A 29 11.76 7.35 -3.08
CA VAL A 29 12.17 7.39 -4.50
C VAL A 29 13.10 6.23 -4.84
N GLN A 30 13.24 5.90 -6.12
CA GLN A 30 14.22 4.92 -6.61
C GLN A 30 15.52 5.55 -7.10
N ARG A 31 15.50 6.85 -7.35
CA ARG A 31 16.67 7.64 -7.68
C ARG A 31 16.58 9.01 -7.02
N PRO A 32 17.72 9.65 -6.71
CA PRO A 32 17.72 10.99 -6.14
C PRO A 32 16.98 11.99 -7.04
N VAL A 33 16.22 12.88 -6.41
CA VAL A 33 15.48 13.97 -7.07
C VAL A 33 15.84 15.30 -6.43
N GLU A 34 15.69 16.39 -7.17
CA GLU A 34 15.94 17.74 -6.64
C GLU A 34 14.71 18.26 -5.92
N VAL A 35 14.67 18.10 -4.60
CA VAL A 35 13.58 18.58 -3.75
C VAL A 35 14.11 19.10 -2.43
N ALA A 36 13.37 20.02 -1.81
CA ALA A 36 13.73 20.62 -0.52
C ALA A 36 13.38 19.72 0.69
N VAL A 37 12.56 18.69 0.50
CA VAL A 37 12.16 17.78 1.57
C VAL A 37 13.10 16.57 1.66
N PRO A 38 13.19 15.92 2.84
CA PRO A 38 13.93 14.67 2.97
C PRO A 38 13.48 13.62 1.97
N GLN A 39 14.44 12.90 1.40
CA GLN A 39 14.19 11.81 0.48
C GLN A 39 14.85 10.52 0.95
N VAL A 40 14.15 9.41 0.82
CA VAL A 40 14.66 8.07 1.06
C VAL A 40 14.76 7.35 -0.28
N VAL A 41 15.97 6.96 -0.65
CA VAL A 41 16.24 6.24 -1.90
C VAL A 41 16.25 4.74 -1.62
N VAL A 42 15.42 3.99 -2.33
CA VAL A 42 15.29 2.53 -2.21
C VAL A 42 15.40 1.87 -3.57
N PRO A 43 15.82 0.60 -3.65
CA PRO A 43 15.90 -0.11 -4.92
C PRO A 43 14.54 -0.30 -5.61
N SER A 44 13.46 -0.47 -4.84
CA SER A 44 12.10 -0.59 -5.34
C SER A 44 11.12 0.10 -4.37
N VAL A 45 10.53 1.19 -4.84
CA VAL A 45 9.49 1.89 -4.07
C VAL A 45 8.26 0.99 -3.88
N ARG A 46 7.89 0.25 -4.92
CA ARG A 46 6.75 -0.68 -4.87
C ARG A 46 6.90 -1.74 -3.78
N GLU A 47 8.07 -2.32 -3.66
CA GLU A 47 8.36 -3.32 -2.61
C GLU A 47 8.49 -2.69 -1.22
N ALA A 48 8.99 -1.47 -1.11
CA ALA A 48 9.16 -0.77 0.15
C ALA A 48 7.83 -0.24 0.74
N MET A 49 6.82 0.03 -0.08
CA MET A 49 5.55 0.62 0.35
C MET A 49 4.79 -0.25 1.36
N GLY A 50 4.74 -1.56 1.14
CA GLY A 50 4.03 -2.48 2.04
C GLY A 50 4.62 -2.48 3.45
N PRO A 51 5.91 -2.80 3.62
CA PRO A 51 6.58 -2.73 4.93
C PRO A 51 6.48 -1.36 5.59
N LEU A 52 6.62 -0.28 4.81
CA LEU A 52 6.53 1.08 5.32
C LEU A 52 5.12 1.40 5.86
N ALA A 53 4.08 1.08 5.12
CA ALA A 53 2.70 1.27 5.56
C ALA A 53 2.39 0.40 6.78
N SER A 54 2.87 -0.84 6.81
CA SER A 54 2.73 -1.73 7.95
C SER A 54 3.37 -1.14 9.20
N ALA A 55 4.61 -0.65 9.10
CA ALA A 55 5.32 -0.02 10.22
C ALA A 55 4.59 1.24 10.72
N PHE A 56 4.13 2.08 9.79
CA PHE A 56 3.40 3.31 10.12
C PHE A 56 2.12 3.04 10.92
N TRP A 57 1.38 2.00 10.57
CA TRP A 57 0.13 1.60 11.24
C TRP A 57 0.32 0.60 12.38
N GLY A 58 1.56 0.35 12.81
CA GLY A 58 1.86 -0.54 13.95
C GLY A 58 1.66 -2.02 13.64
N HIS A 59 2.00 -2.46 12.43
CA HIS A 59 1.95 -3.86 12.00
C HIS A 59 0.57 -4.52 12.21
N PRO A 60 -0.51 -3.99 11.65
CA PRO A 60 -1.87 -4.46 11.92
C PRO A 60 -2.10 -5.93 11.57
N SER A 61 -1.44 -6.43 10.49
CA SER A 61 -1.54 -7.84 10.08
C SER A 61 -0.98 -8.84 11.10
N GLN A 62 -0.13 -8.40 12.02
CA GLN A 62 0.37 -9.25 13.12
C GLN A 62 -0.67 -9.43 14.24
N ARG A 63 -1.71 -8.59 14.26
CA ARG A 63 -2.78 -8.60 15.25
C ARG A 63 -4.11 -9.13 14.69
N LEU A 64 -4.11 -9.55 13.43
CA LEU A 64 -5.26 -10.04 12.69
C LEU A 64 -4.96 -11.42 12.12
N GLU A 65 -5.98 -12.24 11.97
CA GLU A 65 -5.90 -13.41 11.10
C GLU A 65 -6.18 -12.96 9.66
N VAL A 66 -5.24 -13.23 8.76
CA VAL A 66 -5.34 -12.83 7.36
C VAL A 66 -5.58 -14.05 6.48
N VAL A 67 -6.68 -14.02 5.75
CA VAL A 67 -7.05 -15.07 4.78
C VAL A 67 -6.91 -14.53 3.37
N GLY A 68 -6.07 -15.16 2.56
CA GLY A 68 -5.89 -14.81 1.15
C GLY A 68 -6.79 -15.65 0.24
N VAL A 69 -7.47 -14.98 -0.69
CA VAL A 69 -8.25 -15.63 -1.75
C VAL A 69 -7.62 -15.31 -3.09
N THR A 70 -7.18 -16.33 -3.81
CA THR A 70 -6.55 -16.19 -5.12
C THR A 70 -7.27 -17.04 -6.16
N GLY A 71 -7.14 -16.66 -7.42
CA GLY A 71 -7.75 -17.38 -8.55
C GLY A 71 -7.97 -16.48 -9.76
N THR A 72 -8.35 -17.07 -10.87
CA THR A 72 -8.64 -16.35 -12.11
C THR A 72 -10.06 -15.75 -12.11
N ASN A 73 -11.01 -16.42 -11.49
CA ASN A 73 -12.42 -16.01 -11.39
C ASN A 73 -12.98 -16.28 -9.99
N GLY A 74 -14.02 -15.55 -9.61
CA GLY A 74 -14.79 -15.79 -8.40
C GLY A 74 -14.13 -15.35 -7.08
N LYS A 75 -12.98 -14.68 -7.12
CA LYS A 75 -12.30 -14.21 -5.90
C LYS A 75 -13.19 -13.33 -5.03
N GLY A 76 -13.87 -12.35 -5.65
CA GLY A 76 -14.78 -11.46 -4.95
C GLY A 76 -15.94 -12.22 -4.28
N ALA A 77 -16.62 -13.08 -5.03
CA ALA A 77 -17.73 -13.88 -4.51
C ALA A 77 -17.29 -14.76 -3.32
N VAL A 78 -16.16 -15.44 -3.44
CA VAL A 78 -15.60 -16.27 -2.36
C VAL A 78 -15.26 -15.43 -1.13
N SER A 79 -14.65 -14.26 -1.32
CA SER A 79 -14.32 -13.35 -0.20
C SER A 79 -15.57 -12.91 0.57
N PHE A 80 -16.66 -12.58 -0.12
CA PHE A 80 -17.94 -12.23 0.51
C PHE A 80 -18.59 -13.40 1.23
N LEU A 81 -18.50 -14.62 0.68
CA LEU A 81 -19.00 -15.83 1.33
C LEU A 81 -18.21 -16.14 2.60
N VAL A 82 -16.89 -16.07 2.55
CA VAL A 82 -16.02 -16.26 3.73
C VAL A 82 -16.36 -15.26 4.81
N ARG A 83 -16.51 -13.98 4.45
CA ARG A 83 -16.94 -12.94 5.39
C ARG A 83 -18.29 -13.28 6.04
N ALA A 84 -19.30 -13.67 5.25
CA ALA A 84 -20.63 -14.00 5.76
C ALA A 84 -20.59 -15.16 6.77
N VAL A 85 -19.78 -16.17 6.50
CA VAL A 85 -19.59 -17.31 7.42
C VAL A 85 -18.92 -16.87 8.72
N LEU A 86 -17.85 -16.06 8.62
CA LEU A 86 -17.14 -15.59 9.81
C LEU A 86 -18.01 -14.67 10.66
N GLU A 87 -18.74 -13.74 10.06
CA GLU A 87 -19.65 -12.85 10.77
C GLU A 87 -20.80 -13.62 11.45
N ALA A 88 -21.35 -14.64 10.77
CA ALA A 88 -22.35 -15.54 11.37
C ALA A 88 -21.80 -16.33 12.57
N ALA A 89 -20.51 -16.62 12.58
CA ALA A 89 -19.79 -17.22 13.71
C ALA A 89 -19.38 -16.22 14.80
N GLY A 90 -19.74 -14.96 14.67
CA GLY A 90 -19.41 -13.91 15.63
C GLY A 90 -17.99 -13.34 15.49
N VAL A 91 -17.31 -13.60 14.37
CA VAL A 91 -15.96 -13.10 14.08
C VAL A 91 -16.08 -11.87 13.19
N PRO A 92 -15.70 -10.67 13.64
CA PRO A 92 -15.66 -9.49 12.80
C PRO A 92 -14.70 -9.67 11.62
N CYS A 93 -15.15 -9.37 10.41
CA CYS A 93 -14.37 -9.59 9.20
C CYS A 93 -14.42 -8.39 8.25
N GLY A 94 -13.25 -7.91 7.81
CA GLY A 94 -13.10 -6.94 6.74
C GLY A 94 -12.65 -7.61 5.44
N ILE A 95 -12.95 -6.98 4.30
CA ILE A 95 -12.48 -7.39 2.97
C ILE A 95 -11.65 -6.26 2.39
N VAL A 96 -10.49 -6.60 1.83
CA VAL A 96 -9.64 -5.72 1.05
C VAL A 96 -9.42 -6.33 -0.34
N GLY A 97 -9.71 -5.56 -1.39
CA GLY A 97 -9.54 -6.04 -2.75
C GLY A 97 -9.91 -5.03 -3.80
#